data_4185ac81329595354f00d59b2085f0e6
#
_entry.id   4185ac81329595354f00d59b2085f0e6
#
_cell.length_a   1.000
_cell.length_b   1.000
_cell.length_c   1.000
_cell.angle_alpha   90.00
_cell.angle_beta   90.00
_cell.angle_gamma   90.00
#
_symmetry.space_group_name_H-M   'P 1'
#
loop_
_entity.id
_entity.type
_entity.pdbx_description
1 polymer ?
#
loop_
_entity_poly.entity_id
_entity_poly.type
_entity_poly.pdbx_seq_one_letter_code
_entity_poly.pdbx_strand_id
1 'polypeptide(L)'
;MKKTILYKTLFFCWTILALTGCDLDLQKNYDYEPSVDDPYVKVTAWEYFQDHKDMFSELIAAIEYTGLKDYYTQTDNKYTFLALNNAGMQLYRENEFAGVASITDCDKEKVKNM
;
A
#
# COMPACT_ATOMS: atom_id res chain seq x y z
N MET A 1 4.46 26.03 62.73
CA MET A 1 5.30 26.32 61.57
C MET A 1 6.12 25.10 61.10
N LYS A 2 6.76 24.33 61.95
CA LYS A 2 7.58 23.17 61.47
C LYS A 2 6.82 22.05 60.81
N LYS A 3 5.58 21.75 61.19
CA LYS A 3 4.74 20.69 60.58
C LYS A 3 4.32 21.03 59.15
N THR A 4 4.00 22.28 58.85
CA THR A 4 3.55 22.73 57.53
C THR A 4 4.68 22.69 56.51
N ILE A 5 5.91 22.94 56.92
CA ILE A 5 7.10 22.85 56.06
C ILE A 5 7.39 21.38 55.74
N LEU A 6 7.21 20.48 56.71
CA LEU A 6 7.42 19.06 56.53
C LEU A 6 6.46 18.45 55.50
N TYR A 7 5.18 18.82 55.51
CA TYR A 7 4.19 18.37 54.51
C TYR A 7 4.48 18.92 53.11
N LYS A 8 4.94 20.15 53.00
CA LYS A 8 5.32 20.76 51.73
C LYS A 8 6.54 20.08 51.11
N THR A 9 7.55 19.76 51.93
CA THR A 9 8.73 19.05 51.42
C THR A 9 8.41 17.59 51.05
N LEU A 10 7.54 16.92 51.82
CA LEU A 10 7.12 15.55 51.53
C LEU A 10 6.30 15.49 50.22
N PHE A 11 5.41 16.45 50.01
CA PHE A 11 4.61 16.54 48.79
C PHE A 11 5.46 16.85 47.57
N PHE A 12 6.47 17.69 47.69
CA PHE A 12 7.40 18.04 46.63
C PHE A 12 8.31 16.85 46.27
N CYS A 13 8.79 16.06 47.24
CA CYS A 13 9.51 14.82 46.97
C CYS A 13 8.64 13.79 46.23
N TRP A 14 7.36 13.66 46.57
CA TRP A 14 6.47 12.71 45.95
C TRP A 14 6.15 13.07 44.49
N THR A 15 6.01 14.36 44.16
CA THR A 15 5.83 14.83 42.79
C THR A 15 7.08 14.60 41.91
N ILE A 16 8.28 14.68 42.48
CA ILE A 16 9.52 14.39 41.72
C ILE A 16 9.65 12.88 41.41
N LEU A 17 9.26 11.99 42.37
CA LEU A 17 9.29 10.54 42.10
C LEU A 17 8.29 10.10 41.03
N ALA A 18 7.17 10.83 40.87
CA ALA A 18 6.18 10.50 39.83
C ALA A 18 6.62 10.88 38.43
N LEU A 19 7.64 11.71 38.25
CA LEU A 19 8.15 12.15 36.94
C LEU A 19 9.28 11.27 36.40
N THR A 20 9.83 10.34 37.19
CA THR A 20 10.92 9.45 36.73
C THR A 20 10.41 8.12 36.17
N GLY A 21 9.09 7.95 36.03
CA GLY A 21 8.45 6.69 35.62
C GLY A 21 8.19 6.50 34.12
N CYS A 22 8.80 7.29 33.25
CA CYS A 22 8.72 7.05 31.79
C CYS A 22 10.08 6.71 31.24
N ASP A 23 10.62 5.57 31.61
CA ASP A 23 11.58 4.88 30.77
C ASP A 23 10.76 4.19 29.65
N LEU A 24 10.49 4.96 28.62
CA LEU A 24 9.90 4.46 27.39
C LEU A 24 10.99 3.65 26.66
N ASP A 25 11.12 2.39 27.04
CA ASP A 25 11.82 1.38 26.21
C ASP A 25 11.04 1.14 24.90
N LEU A 26 10.58 2.24 24.26
CA LEU A 26 10.03 2.18 22.93
C LEU A 26 11.19 1.91 21.97
N GLN A 27 11.23 0.69 21.44
CA GLN A 27 12.06 0.28 20.30
C GLN A 27 13.49 -0.20 20.56
N LYS A 28 13.87 -0.60 21.77
CA LYS A 28 15.18 -1.29 21.96
C LYS A 28 15.23 -2.70 21.34
N ASN A 29 14.07 -3.29 21.00
CA ASN A 29 13.97 -4.65 20.46
C ASN A 29 13.35 -4.67 19.05
N TYR A 30 13.47 -3.60 18.27
CA TYR A 30 13.17 -3.67 16.86
C TYR A 30 14.43 -4.17 16.15
N ASP A 31 14.68 -5.48 16.26
CA ASP A 31 15.57 -6.16 15.35
C ASP A 31 14.89 -6.15 13.98
N TYR A 32 15.28 -5.17 13.14
CA TYR A 32 14.94 -5.19 11.73
C TYR A 32 15.63 -6.41 11.11
N GLU A 33 14.93 -7.54 11.07
CA GLU A 33 15.30 -8.60 10.14
C GLU A 33 14.90 -8.11 8.75
N PRO A 34 15.87 -7.77 7.87
CA PRO A 34 15.54 -7.49 6.49
C PRO A 34 14.88 -8.76 5.95
N SER A 35 13.60 -8.66 5.54
CA SER A 35 12.97 -9.75 4.84
C SER A 35 13.83 -10.05 3.62
N VAL A 36 14.32 -11.30 3.54
CA VAL A 36 15.13 -11.78 2.40
C VAL A 36 14.23 -12.04 1.19
N ASP A 37 12.99 -11.55 1.23
CA ASP A 37 12.08 -11.62 0.10
C ASP A 37 12.68 -10.81 -1.04
N ASP A 38 13.09 -11.51 -2.08
CA ASP A 38 13.55 -10.89 -3.32
C ASP A 38 12.44 -9.97 -3.85
N PRO A 39 12.61 -8.64 -3.82
CA PRO A 39 11.56 -7.72 -4.27
C PRO A 39 11.37 -7.77 -5.80
N TYR A 40 12.17 -8.56 -6.48
CA TYR A 40 12.12 -8.67 -7.94
C TYR A 40 11.28 -9.87 -8.37
N VAL A 41 10.19 -9.58 -9.04
CA VAL A 41 9.42 -10.58 -9.77
C VAL A 41 10.24 -10.99 -11.00
N LYS A 42 10.59 -12.31 -11.11
CA LYS A 42 11.44 -12.84 -12.19
C LYS A 42 10.66 -13.16 -13.47
N VAL A 43 9.43 -12.71 -13.57
CA VAL A 43 8.53 -12.89 -14.71
C VAL A 43 8.12 -11.53 -15.25
N THR A 44 7.63 -11.50 -16.47
CA THR A 44 7.06 -10.28 -17.06
C THR A 44 5.80 -9.84 -16.30
N ALA A 45 5.44 -8.56 -16.37
CA ALA A 45 4.20 -8.08 -15.77
C ALA A 45 2.98 -8.82 -16.32
N TRP A 46 3.00 -9.16 -17.61
CA TRP A 46 1.94 -9.94 -18.25
C TRP A 46 1.80 -11.34 -17.66
N GLU A 47 2.90 -12.07 -17.50
CA GLU A 47 2.90 -13.41 -16.87
C GLU A 47 2.39 -13.33 -15.43
N TYR A 48 2.84 -12.35 -14.67
CA TYR A 48 2.37 -12.14 -13.31
C TYR A 48 0.84 -11.94 -13.25
N PHE A 49 0.25 -11.13 -14.14
CA PHE A 49 -1.20 -10.94 -14.17
C PHE A 49 -1.93 -12.21 -14.60
N GLN A 50 -1.36 -12.98 -15.52
CA GLN A 50 -1.95 -14.26 -15.97
C GLN A 50 -1.97 -15.31 -14.85
N ASP A 51 -0.95 -15.33 -14.00
CA ASP A 51 -0.88 -16.23 -12.87
C ASP A 51 -1.84 -15.83 -11.73
N HIS A 52 -2.22 -14.54 -11.68
CA HIS A 52 -3.13 -13.97 -10.67
C HIS A 52 -4.43 -13.46 -11.29
N LYS A 53 -5.04 -14.24 -12.17
CA LYS A 53 -6.29 -13.85 -12.87
C LYS A 53 -7.48 -13.58 -11.96
N ASP A 54 -7.51 -14.20 -10.80
CA ASP A 54 -8.50 -13.97 -9.76
C ASP A 54 -8.51 -12.51 -9.29
N MET A 55 -7.35 -11.85 -9.30
CA MET A 55 -7.18 -10.45 -8.90
C MET A 55 -7.18 -9.48 -10.06
N PHE A 56 -6.74 -9.88 -11.26
CA PHE A 56 -6.43 -8.97 -12.38
C PHE A 56 -7.21 -9.26 -13.67
N SER A 57 -8.30 -10.02 -13.63
CA SER A 57 -9.07 -10.37 -14.84
C SER A 57 -9.57 -9.15 -15.62
N GLU A 58 -10.03 -8.10 -14.95
CA GLU A 58 -10.50 -6.87 -15.57
C GLU A 58 -9.35 -6.08 -16.20
N LEU A 59 -8.19 -6.03 -15.54
CA LEU A 59 -6.99 -5.38 -16.08
C LEU A 59 -6.46 -6.12 -17.30
N ILE A 60 -6.44 -7.45 -17.28
CA ILE A 60 -6.07 -8.29 -18.43
C ILE A 60 -6.99 -7.99 -19.62
N ALA A 61 -8.30 -7.95 -19.39
CA ALA A 61 -9.27 -7.60 -20.43
C ALA A 61 -9.03 -6.20 -21.01
N ALA A 62 -8.71 -5.22 -20.16
CA ALA A 62 -8.39 -3.86 -20.61
C ALA A 62 -7.11 -3.81 -21.46
N ILE A 63 -6.04 -4.52 -21.05
CA ILE A 63 -4.78 -4.60 -21.79
C ILE A 63 -4.98 -5.24 -23.16
N GLU A 64 -5.73 -6.34 -23.23
CA GLU A 64 -6.04 -7.02 -24.49
C GLU A 64 -6.92 -6.15 -25.40
N TYR A 65 -7.95 -5.53 -24.84
CA TYR A 65 -8.86 -4.64 -25.56
C TYR A 65 -8.14 -3.44 -26.16
N THR A 66 -7.22 -2.83 -25.42
CA THR A 66 -6.45 -1.66 -25.88
C THR A 66 -5.30 -2.03 -26.82
N GLY A 67 -4.86 -3.29 -26.82
CA GLY A 67 -3.71 -3.76 -27.60
C GLY A 67 -2.36 -3.36 -27.00
N LEU A 68 -2.29 -3.11 -25.70
CA LEU A 68 -1.08 -2.68 -25.00
C LEU A 68 -0.23 -3.83 -24.47
N LYS A 69 -0.57 -5.09 -24.81
CA LYS A 69 0.10 -6.28 -24.28
C LYS A 69 1.61 -6.26 -24.44
N ASP A 70 2.12 -5.73 -25.55
CA ASP A 70 3.55 -5.71 -25.85
C ASP A 70 4.35 -4.89 -24.79
N TYR A 71 3.74 -3.86 -24.21
CA TYR A 71 4.39 -3.09 -23.13
C TYR A 71 4.55 -3.90 -21.86
N TYR A 72 3.66 -4.84 -21.59
CA TYR A 72 3.66 -5.67 -20.39
C TYR A 72 4.47 -6.97 -20.53
N THR A 73 4.90 -7.29 -21.75
CA THR A 73 5.74 -8.47 -22.07
C THR A 73 7.22 -8.11 -22.23
N GLN A 74 7.56 -6.82 -22.28
CA GLN A 74 8.95 -6.38 -22.47
C GLN A 74 9.81 -6.64 -21.24
N THR A 75 11.04 -7.10 -21.47
CA THR A 75 12.05 -7.33 -20.45
C THR A 75 13.22 -6.32 -20.52
N ASP A 76 13.36 -5.63 -21.63
CA ASP A 76 14.50 -4.77 -21.91
C ASP A 76 14.38 -3.37 -21.30
N ASN A 77 13.15 -2.93 -21.08
CA ASN A 77 12.85 -1.64 -20.49
C ASN A 77 12.36 -1.79 -19.05
N LYS A 78 12.82 -0.88 -18.18
CA LYS A 78 12.35 -0.83 -16.79
C LYS A 78 11.13 0.08 -16.73
N TYR A 79 9.95 -0.52 -16.60
CA TYR A 79 8.70 0.19 -16.36
C TYR A 79 8.22 -0.03 -14.94
N THR A 80 7.58 0.96 -14.38
CA THR A 80 6.79 0.82 -13.16
C THR A 80 5.32 0.81 -13.57
N PHE A 81 4.64 -0.31 -13.36
CA PHE A 81 3.21 -0.43 -13.65
C PHE A 81 2.38 -0.23 -12.38
N LEU A 82 1.35 0.58 -12.48
CA LEU A 82 0.33 0.70 -11.47
C LEU A 82 -0.78 -0.31 -11.79
N ALA A 83 -0.72 -1.48 -11.17
CA ALA A 83 -1.67 -2.56 -11.43
C ALA A 83 -2.94 -2.39 -10.59
N LEU A 84 -4.04 -2.03 -11.23
CA LEU A 84 -5.36 -2.02 -10.60
C LEU A 84 -5.90 -3.44 -10.51
N ASN A 85 -6.31 -3.86 -9.33
CA ASN A 85 -7.04 -5.10 -9.15
C ASN A 85 -8.50 -4.98 -9.66
N ASN A 86 -9.25 -6.08 -9.66
CA ASN A 86 -10.63 -6.09 -10.16
C ASN A 86 -11.53 -5.05 -9.47
N ALA A 87 -11.37 -4.85 -8.15
CA ALA A 87 -12.14 -3.85 -7.42
C ALA A 87 -11.77 -2.42 -7.84
N GLY A 88 -10.48 -2.14 -8.05
CA GLY A 88 -10.02 -0.85 -8.56
C GLY A 88 -10.47 -0.58 -9.99
N MET A 89 -10.44 -1.60 -10.86
CA MET A 89 -10.95 -1.52 -12.23
C MET A 89 -12.46 -1.27 -12.28
N GLN A 90 -13.22 -1.93 -11.41
CA GLN A 90 -14.65 -1.70 -11.28
C GLN A 90 -14.94 -0.26 -10.85
N LEU A 91 -14.25 0.23 -9.83
CA LEU A 91 -14.40 1.60 -9.34
C LEU A 91 -14.06 2.63 -10.41
N TYR A 92 -12.98 2.41 -11.17
CA TYR A 92 -12.59 3.24 -12.30
C TYR A 92 -13.71 3.28 -13.36
N ARG A 93 -14.23 2.12 -13.75
CA ARG A 93 -15.33 2.01 -14.73
C ARG A 93 -16.60 2.73 -14.27
N GLU A 94 -16.98 2.57 -13.01
CA GLU A 94 -18.17 3.22 -12.45
C GLU A 94 -18.05 4.75 -12.44
N ASN A 95 -16.85 5.28 -12.17
CA ASN A 95 -16.60 6.70 -12.11
C ASN A 95 -16.47 7.36 -13.50
N GLU A 96 -15.77 6.70 -14.42
CA GLU A 96 -15.46 7.29 -15.73
C GLU A 96 -16.48 6.91 -16.84
N PHE A 97 -17.14 5.77 -16.68
CA PHE A 97 -18.05 5.21 -17.68
C PHE A 97 -19.36 4.75 -17.04
N ALA A 98 -20.08 5.67 -16.39
CA ALA A 98 -21.30 5.35 -15.67
C ALA A 98 -22.30 4.53 -16.49
N GLY A 99 -22.69 3.37 -15.93
CA GLY A 99 -23.68 2.49 -16.54
C GLY A 99 -23.12 1.46 -17.54
N VAL A 100 -21.81 1.38 -17.73
CA VAL A 100 -21.17 0.38 -18.59
C VAL A 100 -20.81 -0.87 -17.81
N ALA A 101 -21.23 -2.04 -18.31
CA ALA A 101 -21.06 -3.31 -17.60
C ALA A 101 -19.65 -3.90 -17.72
N SER A 102 -18.98 -3.72 -18.86
CA SER A 102 -17.65 -4.27 -19.14
C SER A 102 -16.68 -3.20 -19.60
N ILE A 103 -15.39 -3.35 -19.29
CA ILE A 103 -14.34 -2.46 -19.76
C ILE A 103 -14.21 -2.48 -21.29
N THR A 104 -14.58 -3.57 -21.93
CA THR A 104 -14.57 -3.73 -23.39
C THR A 104 -15.66 -2.95 -24.12
N ASP A 105 -16.69 -2.49 -23.38
CA ASP A 105 -17.76 -1.68 -23.91
C ASP A 105 -17.50 -0.18 -23.77
N CYS A 106 -16.40 0.17 -23.07
CA CYS A 106 -15.96 1.54 -22.87
C CYS A 106 -15.24 2.11 -24.10
N ASP A 107 -15.11 3.45 -24.15
CA ASP A 107 -14.32 4.11 -25.18
C ASP A 107 -12.85 3.66 -25.08
N LYS A 108 -12.35 3.08 -26.19
CA LYS A 108 -11.03 2.46 -26.23
C LYS A 108 -9.88 3.43 -25.95
N GLU A 109 -9.97 4.66 -26.46
CA GLU A 109 -8.91 5.66 -26.26
C GLU A 109 -8.87 6.15 -24.82
N LYS A 110 -10.01 6.25 -24.16
CA LYS A 110 -10.05 6.57 -22.73
C LYS A 110 -9.46 5.45 -21.87
N VAL A 111 -9.81 4.19 -22.17
CA VAL A 111 -9.25 3.03 -21.46
C VAL A 111 -7.73 2.93 -21.69
N LYS A 112 -7.26 3.26 -22.88
CA LYS A 112 -5.83 3.25 -23.21
C LYS A 112 -5.02 4.30 -22.43
N ASN A 113 -5.65 5.40 -22.07
CA ASN A 113 -5.02 6.51 -21.33
C ASN A 113 -5.23 6.43 -19.81
N MET A 114 -5.76 5.33 -19.30
CA MET A 114 -5.88 5.00 -17.88
C MET A 114 -4.51 4.81 -17.25
#